data_220bbf816fdfe6f7cac91e29092eb7c6
#
_entry.id   220bbf816fdfe6f7cac91e29092eb7c6
#
_cell.length_a   1.000
_cell.length_b   1.000
_cell.length_c   1.000
_cell.angle_alpha   90.00
_cell.angle_beta   90.00
_cell.angle_gamma   90.00
#
_symmetry.space_group_name_H-M   'P 1'
#
loop_
_entity.id
_entity.type
_entity.pdbx_description
1 polymer ?
#
loop_
_entity_poly.entity_id
_entity_poly.type
_entity_poly.pdbx_seq_one_letter_code
_entity_poly.pdbx_strand_id
1 'polypeptide(L)'
;LKDAAEAVVARGKAMAAQPRGSMLAVRESADKVLSLLPEGVEVAGENAPKLTVVAGSDAAIDSLVARLEALDIGLTRLKVSHAFHSASMDGALDVIQTQIAKATLNAPSICMYSCISGTILDAQDAIDPHYWARQVRAPVKFSQAVQAELAKGDNIFIEVGPGQALTAMVRQHRTVKDAVPRVMSLLGP
;
A
#
# COMPACT_ATOMS: atom_id res chain seq x y z
N LEU A 1 13.24 -13.65 14.38
CA LEU A 1 12.31 -12.70 15.05
C LEU A 1 13.02 -11.42 15.48
N LYS A 2 14.19 -11.50 16.13
CA LYS A 2 14.96 -10.32 16.58
C LYS A 2 15.28 -9.40 15.40
N ASP A 3 15.86 -9.93 14.33
CA ASP A 3 16.23 -9.16 13.14
C ASP A 3 15.02 -8.48 12.49
N ALA A 4 13.88 -9.18 12.43
CA ALA A 4 12.63 -8.61 11.92
C ALA A 4 12.13 -7.44 12.78
N ALA A 5 12.21 -7.56 14.11
CA ALA A 5 11.83 -6.47 15.01
C ALA A 5 12.77 -5.26 14.87
N GLU A 6 14.08 -5.49 14.78
CA GLU A 6 15.07 -4.44 14.55
C GLU A 6 14.84 -3.72 13.19
N ALA A 7 14.54 -4.47 12.14
CA ALA A 7 14.22 -3.93 10.82
C ALA A 7 12.96 -3.05 10.85
N VAL A 8 11.89 -3.49 11.53
CA VAL A 8 10.65 -2.72 11.68
C VAL A 8 10.88 -1.42 12.46
N VAL A 9 11.64 -1.48 13.56
CA VAL A 9 11.98 -0.29 14.36
C VAL A 9 12.82 0.69 13.55
N ALA A 10 13.83 0.22 12.84
CA ALA A 10 14.68 1.06 12.00
C ALA A 10 13.87 1.71 10.86
N ARG A 11 13.01 0.93 10.22
CA ARG A 11 12.07 1.43 9.19
C ARG A 11 11.19 2.55 9.75
N GLY A 12 10.57 2.34 10.90
CA GLY A 12 9.71 3.35 11.52
C GLY A 12 10.46 4.63 11.85
N LYS A 13 11.68 4.53 12.41
CA LYS A 13 12.53 5.69 12.72
C LYS A 13 12.98 6.44 11.46
N ALA A 14 13.41 5.71 10.43
CA ALA A 14 13.87 6.32 9.18
C ALA A 14 12.73 7.06 8.47
N MET A 15 11.52 6.49 8.44
CA MET A 15 10.33 7.13 7.87
C MET A 15 9.89 8.35 8.69
N ALA A 16 9.91 8.27 10.02
CA ALA A 16 9.55 9.39 10.91
C ALA A 16 10.50 10.59 10.81
N ALA A 17 11.74 10.38 10.34
CA ALA A 17 12.71 11.45 10.11
C ALA A 17 12.50 12.17 8.76
N GLN A 18 11.61 11.70 7.91
CA GLN A 18 11.35 12.31 6.61
C GLN A 18 10.46 13.56 6.73
N PRO A 19 10.37 14.39 5.68
CA PRO A 19 9.47 15.53 5.65
C PRO A 19 8.02 15.12 5.91
N ARG A 20 7.29 15.96 6.64
CA ARG A 20 5.85 15.78 6.87
C ARG A 20 5.07 15.91 5.58
N GLY A 21 3.90 15.31 5.55
CA GLY A 21 2.96 15.37 4.44
C GLY A 21 1.68 14.62 4.75
N SER A 22 0.79 14.61 3.79
CA SER A 22 -0.56 14.05 3.91
C SER A 22 -0.81 12.94 2.91
N MET A 23 -1.80 12.11 3.24
CA MET A 23 -2.33 11.09 2.35
C MET A 23 -3.85 11.21 2.24
N LEU A 24 -4.38 10.92 1.06
CA LEU A 24 -5.79 11.01 0.76
C LEU A 24 -6.27 9.71 0.10
N ALA A 25 -7.32 9.10 0.64
CA ALA A 25 -8.03 8.03 -0.02
C ALA A 25 -9.11 8.62 -0.93
N VAL A 26 -9.07 8.29 -2.21
CA VAL A 26 -9.95 8.79 -3.26
C VAL A 26 -10.82 7.64 -3.75
N ARG A 27 -12.14 7.82 -3.78
CA ARG A 27 -13.10 6.79 -4.24
C ARG A 27 -13.23 6.77 -5.76
N GLU A 28 -12.10 6.54 -6.43
CA GLU A 28 -12.02 6.45 -7.88
C GLU A 28 -10.86 5.53 -8.30
N SER A 29 -10.85 5.11 -9.56
CA SER A 29 -9.80 4.27 -10.13
C SER A 29 -8.47 5.02 -10.22
N ALA A 30 -7.36 4.28 -10.19
CA ALA A 30 -6.02 4.87 -10.28
C ALA A 30 -5.82 5.68 -11.56
N ASP A 31 -6.29 5.19 -12.72
CA ASP A 31 -6.17 5.89 -14.01
C ASP A 31 -6.89 7.25 -13.98
N LYS A 32 -8.11 7.26 -13.40
CA LYS A 32 -8.86 8.53 -13.26
C LYS A 32 -8.17 9.48 -12.30
N VAL A 33 -7.70 8.99 -11.16
CA VAL A 33 -6.98 9.80 -10.17
C VAL A 33 -5.70 10.36 -10.77
N LEU A 34 -4.89 9.55 -11.47
CA LEU A 34 -3.66 9.99 -12.16
C LEU A 34 -3.88 11.20 -13.07
N SER A 35 -5.00 11.21 -13.81
CA SER A 35 -5.35 12.34 -14.71
C SER A 35 -5.69 13.65 -13.97
N LEU A 36 -5.87 13.58 -12.65
CA LEU A 36 -6.29 14.71 -11.79
C LEU A 36 -5.17 15.18 -10.85
N LEU A 37 -4.04 14.48 -10.77
CA LEU A 37 -2.98 14.81 -9.82
C LEU A 37 -2.33 16.16 -10.15
N PRO A 38 -2.15 17.03 -9.16
CA PRO A 38 -1.26 18.17 -9.29
C PRO A 38 0.21 17.73 -9.14
N GLU A 39 1.12 18.61 -9.51
CA GLU A 39 2.54 18.40 -9.25
C GLU A 39 2.83 18.16 -7.75
N GLY A 40 3.73 17.25 -7.44
CA GLY A 40 4.11 16.91 -6.07
C GLY A 40 3.14 15.97 -5.33
N VAL A 41 2.13 15.42 -6.04
CA VAL A 41 1.27 14.35 -5.53
C VAL A 41 1.47 13.09 -6.35
N GLU A 42 1.63 11.95 -5.68
CA GLU A 42 1.84 10.65 -6.31
C GLU A 42 0.78 9.64 -5.85
N VAL A 43 0.52 8.62 -6.69
CA VAL A 43 -0.27 7.46 -6.25
C VAL A 43 0.56 6.66 -5.26
N ALA A 44 0.05 6.53 -4.04
CA ALA A 44 0.68 5.79 -2.94
C ALA A 44 0.13 4.35 -2.81
N GLY A 45 -1.05 4.09 -3.35
CA GLY A 45 -1.63 2.75 -3.32
C GLY A 45 -2.91 2.61 -4.13
N GLU A 46 -3.09 1.40 -4.64
CA GLU A 46 -4.28 0.93 -5.34
C GLU A 46 -4.92 -0.16 -4.48
N ASN A 47 -5.88 0.25 -3.64
CA ASN A 47 -6.43 -0.63 -2.60
C ASN A 47 -7.66 -1.42 -3.06
N ALA A 48 -8.39 -0.90 -4.05
CA ALA A 48 -9.52 -1.56 -4.69
C ALA A 48 -9.77 -0.95 -6.08
N PRO A 49 -10.62 -1.54 -6.94
CA PRO A 49 -10.89 -1.01 -8.28
C PRO A 49 -11.31 0.46 -8.32
N LYS A 50 -11.97 0.94 -7.25
CA LYS A 50 -12.38 2.35 -7.07
C LYS A 50 -11.95 2.88 -5.70
N LEU A 51 -10.72 2.58 -5.30
CA LEU A 51 -10.13 3.12 -4.08
C LEU A 51 -8.62 3.28 -4.27
N THR A 52 -8.22 4.49 -4.58
CA THR A 52 -6.83 4.89 -4.80
C THR A 52 -6.38 5.78 -3.66
N VAL A 53 -5.19 5.54 -3.13
CA VAL A 53 -4.55 6.42 -2.14
C VAL A 53 -3.47 7.23 -2.83
N VAL A 54 -3.44 8.52 -2.53
CA VAL A 54 -2.40 9.44 -3.00
C VAL A 54 -1.66 10.06 -1.83
N ALA A 55 -0.44 10.51 -2.06
CA ALA A 55 0.44 11.11 -1.05
C ALA A 55 1.19 12.30 -1.63
N GLY A 56 1.44 13.30 -0.80
CA GLY A 56 2.18 14.51 -1.19
C GLY A 56 2.32 15.50 -0.03
N SER A 57 2.86 16.68 -0.32
CA SER A 57 2.89 17.75 0.66
C SER A 57 1.48 18.18 1.08
N ASP A 58 1.33 18.76 2.27
CA ASP A 58 0.01 19.20 2.77
C ASP A 58 -0.66 20.17 1.78
N ALA A 59 0.09 21.14 1.26
CA ALA A 59 -0.44 22.12 0.32
C ALA A 59 -0.88 21.49 -1.03
N ALA A 60 -0.11 20.53 -1.55
CA ALA A 60 -0.46 19.85 -2.79
C ALA A 60 -1.71 18.96 -2.61
N ILE A 61 -1.83 18.29 -1.47
CA ILE A 61 -3.02 17.50 -1.11
C ILE A 61 -4.24 18.42 -0.91
N ASP A 62 -4.10 19.58 -0.29
CA ASP A 62 -5.21 20.56 -0.14
C ASP A 62 -5.71 21.06 -1.50
N SER A 63 -4.81 21.33 -2.45
CA SER A 63 -5.17 21.67 -3.83
C SER A 63 -5.91 20.53 -4.53
N LEU A 64 -5.49 19.29 -4.33
CA LEU A 64 -6.18 18.13 -4.88
C LEU A 64 -7.57 17.93 -4.26
N VAL A 65 -7.71 18.14 -2.94
CA VAL A 65 -9.02 18.05 -2.25
C VAL A 65 -10.02 19.00 -2.89
N ALA A 66 -9.68 20.29 -3.06
CA ALA A 66 -10.57 21.28 -3.68
C ALA A 66 -10.99 20.87 -5.09
N ARG A 67 -10.06 20.30 -5.89
CA ARG A 67 -10.32 19.81 -7.24
C ARG A 67 -11.28 18.61 -7.25
N LEU A 68 -11.08 17.65 -6.35
CA LEU A 68 -11.91 16.45 -6.26
C LEU A 68 -13.33 16.77 -5.76
N GLU A 69 -13.46 17.69 -4.79
CA GLU A 69 -14.76 18.16 -4.29
C GLU A 69 -15.55 18.87 -5.41
N ALA A 70 -14.89 19.70 -6.22
CA ALA A 70 -15.53 20.35 -7.37
C ALA A 70 -16.02 19.36 -8.45
N LEU A 71 -15.48 18.14 -8.47
CA LEU A 71 -15.88 17.04 -9.37
C LEU A 71 -16.84 16.03 -8.71
N ASP A 72 -17.30 16.30 -7.48
CA ASP A 72 -18.13 15.39 -6.67
C ASP A 72 -17.51 14.00 -6.49
N ILE A 73 -16.17 13.92 -6.40
CA ILE A 73 -15.43 12.69 -6.16
C ILE A 73 -15.24 12.49 -4.65
N GLY A 74 -15.76 11.39 -4.12
CA GLY A 74 -15.66 11.05 -2.71
C GLY A 74 -14.21 10.84 -2.26
N LEU A 75 -13.83 11.43 -1.13
CA LEU A 75 -12.48 11.38 -0.58
C LEU A 75 -12.47 11.26 0.94
N THR A 76 -11.33 10.84 1.50
CA THR A 76 -11.09 10.80 2.94
C THR A 76 -9.63 11.06 3.22
N ARG A 77 -9.30 12.11 3.98
CA ARG A 77 -7.93 12.35 4.44
C ARG A 77 -7.54 11.32 5.49
N LEU A 78 -6.39 10.68 5.30
CA LEU A 78 -5.90 9.66 6.22
C LEU A 78 -5.26 10.31 7.45
N LYS A 79 -5.39 9.67 8.61
CA LYS A 79 -4.79 10.13 9.88
C LYS A 79 -3.34 9.68 9.96
N VAL A 80 -2.49 10.27 9.12
CA VAL A 80 -1.04 10.00 9.06
C VAL A 80 -0.28 11.33 9.10
N SER A 81 1.02 11.27 9.42
CA SER A 81 1.88 12.45 9.55
C SER A 81 2.86 12.65 8.40
N HIS A 82 2.94 11.69 7.48
CA HIS A 82 3.91 11.69 6.39
C HIS A 82 3.25 11.20 5.09
N ALA A 83 3.82 11.62 3.97
CA ALA A 83 3.42 11.17 2.63
C ALA A 83 4.11 9.83 2.29
N PHE A 84 3.67 8.74 2.95
CA PHE A 84 4.20 7.40 2.70
C PHE A 84 3.96 6.97 1.26
N HIS A 85 4.84 6.12 0.75
CA HIS A 85 4.81 5.60 -0.63
C HIS A 85 4.89 6.71 -1.70
N SER A 86 5.67 7.76 -1.43
CA SER A 86 5.97 8.86 -2.34
C SER A 86 7.46 9.24 -2.29
N ALA A 87 7.89 10.16 -3.15
CA ALA A 87 9.26 10.70 -3.15
C ALA A 87 9.69 11.28 -1.80
N SER A 88 8.76 11.68 -0.94
CA SER A 88 9.06 12.13 0.43
C SER A 88 9.77 11.05 1.27
N MET A 89 9.72 9.79 0.87
CA MET A 89 10.36 8.67 1.56
C MET A 89 11.75 8.32 1.02
N ASP A 90 12.24 8.97 -0.03
CA ASP A 90 13.51 8.62 -0.68
C ASP A 90 14.70 8.68 0.30
N GLY A 91 14.73 9.66 1.21
CA GLY A 91 15.77 9.77 2.21
C GLY A 91 15.81 8.67 3.29
N ALA A 92 14.78 7.83 3.35
CA ALA A 92 14.73 6.69 4.28
C ALA A 92 15.35 5.42 3.70
N LEU A 93 15.50 5.31 2.37
CA LEU A 93 15.79 4.05 1.68
C LEU A 93 17.12 3.45 2.10
N ASP A 94 18.21 4.23 2.09
CA ASP A 94 19.56 3.73 2.40
C ASP A 94 19.69 3.23 3.85
N VAL A 95 19.05 3.93 4.79
CA VAL A 95 19.05 3.53 6.20
C VAL A 95 18.31 2.21 6.38
N ILE A 96 17.16 2.06 5.73
CA ILE A 96 16.35 0.84 5.80
C ILE A 96 17.10 -0.32 5.14
N GLN A 97 17.64 -0.13 3.94
CA GLN A 97 18.40 -1.14 3.22
C GLN A 97 19.62 -1.63 4.04
N THR A 98 20.39 -0.69 4.59
CA THR A 98 21.56 -1.00 5.42
C THR A 98 21.18 -1.82 6.66
N GLN A 99 20.04 -1.55 7.26
CA GLN A 99 19.59 -2.31 8.43
C GLN A 99 19.10 -3.70 8.04
N ILE A 100 18.34 -3.82 6.96
CA ILE A 100 17.82 -5.11 6.47
C ILE A 100 18.97 -6.01 6.00
N ALA A 101 20.02 -5.45 5.40
CA ALA A 101 21.21 -6.19 4.96
C ALA A 101 21.99 -6.89 6.11
N LYS A 102 21.73 -6.52 7.37
CA LYS A 102 22.31 -7.21 8.54
C LYS A 102 21.60 -8.53 8.88
N ALA A 103 20.41 -8.73 8.36
CA ALA A 103 19.61 -9.92 8.61
C ALA A 103 19.90 -11.01 7.57
N THR A 104 19.75 -12.27 7.95
CA THR A 104 19.72 -13.37 7.01
C THR A 104 18.34 -13.46 6.38
N LEU A 105 18.22 -13.08 5.12
CA LEU A 105 16.99 -13.17 4.35
C LEU A 105 16.87 -14.55 3.68
N ASN A 106 15.66 -15.08 3.64
CA ASN A 106 15.35 -16.36 3.02
C ASN A 106 14.14 -16.22 2.11
N ALA A 107 14.09 -17.04 1.06
CA ALA A 107 12.90 -17.17 0.25
C ALA A 107 11.71 -17.65 1.11
N PRO A 108 10.48 -17.15 0.88
CA PRO A 108 9.33 -17.55 1.65
C PRO A 108 8.97 -19.03 1.39
N SER A 109 8.69 -19.79 2.45
CA SER A 109 8.19 -21.17 2.35
C SER A 109 6.67 -21.25 2.11
N ILE A 110 5.97 -20.13 2.29
CA ILE A 110 4.54 -19.98 2.05
C ILE A 110 4.37 -18.94 0.95
N CYS A 111 3.45 -19.19 0.01
CA CYS A 111 3.15 -18.24 -1.06
C CYS A 111 2.77 -16.87 -0.47
N MET A 112 3.47 -15.83 -0.89
CA MET A 112 3.25 -14.46 -0.46
C MET A 112 3.13 -13.54 -1.67
N TYR A 113 2.19 -12.61 -1.64
CA TYR A 113 2.05 -11.58 -2.66
C TYR A 113 2.90 -10.35 -2.32
N SER A 114 3.57 -9.82 -3.33
CA SER A 114 4.31 -8.56 -3.24
C SER A 114 3.36 -7.37 -3.35
N CYS A 115 3.42 -6.46 -2.40
CA CYS A 115 2.72 -5.17 -2.50
C CYS A 115 3.33 -4.24 -3.56
N ILE A 116 4.57 -4.48 -4.02
CA ILE A 116 5.23 -3.65 -5.05
C ILE A 116 4.77 -4.07 -6.45
N SER A 117 4.75 -5.38 -6.74
CA SER A 117 4.35 -5.89 -8.06
C SER A 117 2.86 -6.20 -8.18
N GLY A 118 2.18 -6.53 -7.07
CA GLY A 118 0.82 -7.05 -7.05
C GLY A 118 0.73 -8.53 -7.48
N THR A 119 1.88 -9.20 -7.58
CA THR A 119 1.99 -10.62 -7.96
C THR A 119 2.66 -11.43 -6.86
N ILE A 120 2.84 -12.73 -7.05
CA ILE A 120 3.61 -13.57 -6.12
C ILE A 120 5.03 -13.02 -6.00
N LEU A 121 5.49 -12.89 -4.75
CA LEU A 121 6.85 -12.43 -4.45
C LEU A 121 7.87 -13.43 -4.98
N ASP A 122 8.78 -12.93 -5.81
CA ASP A 122 9.89 -13.70 -6.32
C ASP A 122 10.90 -14.04 -5.22
N ALA A 123 11.54 -15.20 -5.32
CA ALA A 123 12.51 -15.67 -4.34
C ALA A 123 13.77 -14.77 -4.28
N GLN A 124 14.17 -14.18 -5.41
CA GLN A 124 15.32 -13.27 -5.46
C GLN A 124 14.97 -11.92 -4.82
N ASP A 125 13.77 -11.38 -5.09
CA ASP A 125 13.26 -10.18 -4.43
C ASP A 125 13.18 -10.38 -2.91
N ALA A 126 12.73 -11.56 -2.46
CA ALA A 126 12.56 -11.86 -1.04
C ALA A 126 13.89 -11.83 -0.25
N ILE A 127 15.02 -12.11 -0.88
CA ILE A 127 16.35 -12.11 -0.26
C ILE A 127 17.14 -10.82 -0.55
N ASP A 128 16.56 -9.87 -1.30
CA ASP A 128 17.20 -8.60 -1.63
C ASP A 128 16.82 -7.50 -0.60
N PRO A 129 17.78 -6.98 0.19
CA PRO A 129 17.52 -5.85 1.10
C PRO A 129 17.00 -4.60 0.39
N HIS A 130 17.38 -4.37 -0.87
CA HIS A 130 16.92 -3.25 -1.67
C HIS A 130 15.41 -3.35 -1.98
N TYR A 131 14.91 -4.56 -2.28
CA TYR A 131 13.48 -4.80 -2.46
C TYR A 131 12.67 -4.33 -1.24
N TRP A 132 13.10 -4.71 -0.03
CA TRP A 132 12.40 -4.35 1.21
C TRP A 132 12.49 -2.86 1.54
N ALA A 133 13.59 -2.21 1.20
CA ALA A 133 13.70 -0.76 1.31
C ALA A 133 12.75 -0.05 0.33
N ARG A 134 12.71 -0.47 -0.93
CA ARG A 134 11.82 0.09 -1.96
C ARG A 134 10.34 0.02 -1.58
N GLN A 135 9.92 -0.92 -0.73
CA GLN A 135 8.54 -1.04 -0.28
C GLN A 135 8.02 0.22 0.42
N VAL A 136 8.91 1.02 1.02
CA VAL A 136 8.55 2.30 1.67
C VAL A 136 8.20 3.38 0.66
N ARG A 137 8.79 3.31 -0.54
CA ARG A 137 8.68 4.28 -1.62
C ARG A 137 7.63 3.90 -2.66
N ALA A 138 7.59 2.62 -3.01
CA ALA A 138 6.75 2.11 -4.10
C ALA A 138 5.26 2.15 -3.73
N PRO A 139 4.36 2.42 -4.70
CA PRO A 139 2.93 2.31 -4.50
C PRO A 139 2.52 0.90 -4.06
N VAL A 140 1.53 0.83 -3.17
CA VAL A 140 0.97 -0.45 -2.71
C VAL A 140 -0.04 -0.98 -3.74
N LYS A 141 0.24 -2.10 -4.37
CA LYS A 141 -0.61 -2.75 -5.37
C LYS A 141 -1.50 -3.86 -4.77
N PHE A 142 -2.26 -3.50 -3.73
CA PHE A 142 -3.12 -4.46 -3.04
C PHE A 142 -4.25 -4.97 -3.95
N SER A 143 -4.86 -4.09 -4.73
CA SER A 143 -5.93 -4.46 -5.67
C SER A 143 -5.47 -5.49 -6.70
N GLN A 144 -4.27 -5.33 -7.26
CA GLN A 144 -3.69 -6.27 -8.22
C GLN A 144 -3.42 -7.63 -7.58
N ALA A 145 -2.91 -7.66 -6.34
CA ALA A 145 -2.68 -8.90 -5.61
C ALA A 145 -3.99 -9.67 -5.36
N VAL A 146 -5.05 -8.96 -4.94
CA VAL A 146 -6.39 -9.54 -4.76
C VAL A 146 -6.95 -10.07 -6.09
N GLN A 147 -6.85 -9.30 -7.17
CA GLN A 147 -7.30 -9.72 -8.50
C GLN A 147 -6.56 -10.96 -9.00
N ALA A 148 -5.23 -10.99 -8.82
CA ALA A 148 -4.41 -12.13 -9.21
C ALA A 148 -4.80 -13.42 -8.46
N GLU A 149 -5.19 -13.30 -7.18
CA GLU A 149 -5.68 -14.45 -6.42
C GLU A 149 -7.10 -14.85 -6.83
N LEU A 150 -7.99 -13.91 -7.04
CA LEU A 150 -9.35 -14.16 -7.52
C LEU A 150 -9.39 -14.82 -8.88
N ALA A 151 -8.42 -14.55 -9.76
CA ALA A 151 -8.31 -15.18 -11.08
C ALA A 151 -7.99 -16.67 -11.00
N LYS A 152 -7.45 -17.18 -9.89
CA LYS A 152 -7.15 -18.61 -9.68
C LYS A 152 -8.37 -19.46 -9.34
N GLY A 153 -9.48 -18.83 -8.95
CA GLY A 153 -10.74 -19.51 -8.62
C GLY A 153 -11.39 -19.05 -7.33
N ASP A 154 -12.21 -19.93 -6.74
CA ASP A 154 -12.96 -19.65 -5.52
C ASP A 154 -12.06 -19.72 -4.28
N ASN A 155 -11.73 -18.55 -3.74
CA ASN A 155 -10.92 -18.40 -2.53
C ASN A 155 -11.75 -17.85 -1.38
N ILE A 156 -11.28 -18.08 -0.15
CA ILE A 156 -11.76 -17.42 1.06
C ILE A 156 -10.61 -16.54 1.58
N PHE A 157 -10.86 -15.24 1.66
CA PHE A 157 -9.92 -14.28 2.24
C PHE A 157 -10.19 -14.17 3.75
N ILE A 158 -9.12 -14.18 4.54
CA ILE A 158 -9.21 -14.05 6.00
C ILE A 158 -8.32 -12.90 6.43
N GLU A 159 -8.92 -11.84 6.99
CA GLU A 159 -8.19 -10.75 7.62
C GLU A 159 -7.82 -11.16 9.05
N VAL A 160 -6.51 -11.31 9.29
CA VAL A 160 -5.95 -11.68 10.60
C VAL A 160 -5.40 -10.43 11.26
N GLY A 161 -6.21 -9.79 12.10
CA GLY A 161 -5.84 -8.56 12.77
C GLY A 161 -7.07 -7.79 13.29
N PRO A 162 -6.87 -6.72 14.06
CA PRO A 162 -7.97 -5.87 14.51
C PRO A 162 -8.52 -5.03 13.36
N GLY A 163 -9.83 -4.84 13.34
CA GLY A 163 -10.53 -4.05 12.33
C GLY A 163 -10.95 -4.85 11.10
N GLN A 164 -11.43 -4.14 10.08
CA GLN A 164 -12.02 -4.70 8.86
C GLN A 164 -11.62 -3.94 7.59
N ALA A 165 -10.46 -3.27 7.62
CA ALA A 165 -10.04 -2.42 6.51
C ALA A 165 -9.75 -3.23 5.23
N LEU A 166 -9.00 -4.34 5.36
CA LEU A 166 -8.68 -5.22 4.23
C LEU A 166 -9.92 -5.97 3.74
N THR A 167 -10.77 -6.44 4.66
CA THR A 167 -12.06 -7.03 4.36
C THR A 167 -12.92 -6.10 3.50
N ALA A 168 -13.01 -4.82 3.86
CA ALA A 168 -13.76 -3.82 3.12
C ALA A 168 -13.16 -3.57 1.71
N MET A 169 -11.84 -3.59 1.59
CA MET A 169 -11.14 -3.47 0.30
C MET A 169 -11.39 -4.69 -0.60
N VAL A 170 -11.25 -5.91 -0.07
CA VAL A 170 -11.50 -7.15 -0.83
C VAL A 170 -12.93 -7.21 -1.35
N ARG A 171 -13.92 -6.82 -0.55
CA ARG A 171 -15.35 -6.81 -0.95
C ARG A 171 -15.68 -5.89 -2.14
N GLN A 172 -14.81 -4.95 -2.47
CA GLN A 172 -14.98 -4.06 -3.63
C GLN A 172 -14.57 -4.73 -4.96
N HIS A 173 -13.93 -5.88 -4.91
CA HIS A 173 -13.57 -6.66 -6.09
C HIS A 173 -14.73 -7.57 -6.54
N ARG A 174 -14.54 -8.21 -7.71
CA ARG A 174 -15.45 -9.23 -8.23
C ARG A 174 -14.66 -10.49 -8.56
N THR A 175 -15.28 -11.64 -8.29
CA THR A 175 -14.75 -12.93 -8.73
C THR A 175 -14.91 -13.09 -10.24
N VAL A 176 -14.30 -14.12 -10.83
CA VAL A 176 -14.48 -14.46 -12.25
C VAL A 176 -15.95 -14.75 -12.64
N LYS A 177 -16.82 -15.01 -11.65
CA LYS A 177 -18.27 -15.20 -11.82
C LYS A 177 -19.08 -13.94 -11.47
N ASP A 178 -18.44 -12.79 -11.42
CA ASP A 178 -19.03 -11.49 -11.04
C ASP A 178 -19.68 -11.45 -9.64
N ALA A 179 -19.28 -12.34 -8.76
CA ALA A 179 -19.75 -12.39 -7.38
C ALA A 179 -18.83 -11.60 -6.44
N VAL A 180 -19.37 -11.16 -5.29
CA VAL A 180 -18.57 -10.59 -4.21
C VAL A 180 -17.69 -11.69 -3.61
N PRO A 181 -16.37 -11.44 -3.41
CA PRO A 181 -15.46 -12.41 -2.81
C PRO A 181 -15.90 -12.83 -1.40
N ARG A 182 -15.67 -14.09 -1.07
CA ARG A 182 -15.87 -14.58 0.29
C ARG A 182 -14.72 -14.05 1.17
N VAL A 183 -15.04 -13.22 2.15
CA VAL A 183 -14.05 -12.62 3.04
C VAL A 183 -14.60 -12.47 4.44
N MET A 184 -13.76 -12.72 5.44
CA MET A 184 -14.08 -12.57 6.86
C MET A 184 -12.91 -11.92 7.61
N SER A 185 -13.23 -11.21 8.70
CA SER A 185 -12.26 -10.76 9.70
C SER A 185 -12.35 -11.66 10.93
N LEU A 186 -11.21 -12.08 11.49
CA LEU A 186 -11.17 -12.99 12.64
C LEU A 186 -11.42 -12.26 13.97
N LEU A 187 -10.97 -11.01 14.10
CA LEU A 187 -11.01 -10.30 15.38
C LEU A 187 -12.16 -9.27 15.47
N GLY A 188 -12.98 -9.18 14.43
CA GLY A 188 -14.11 -8.22 14.40
C GLY A 188 -13.66 -6.75 14.29
N PRO A 189 -14.63 -5.81 14.40
CA PRO A 189 -14.39 -4.38 14.37
C PRO A 189 -13.70 -3.87 15.64
#